data_9b392691c810b141dd78dd496b6d6fb7
#
_entry.id   9b392691c810b141dd78dd496b6d6fb7
#
_cell.length_a   1.000
_cell.length_b   1.000
_cell.length_c   1.000
_cell.angle_alpha   90.00
_cell.angle_beta   90.00
_cell.angle_gamma   90.00
#
_symmetry.space_group_name_H-M   'P 1'
#
loop_
_entity.id
_entity.type
_entity.pdbx_description
1 polymer ?
#
loop_
_entity_poly.entity_id
_entity_poly.type
_entity_poly.pdbx_seq_one_letter_code
_entity_poly.pdbx_strand_id
1 'polypeptide(L)'
;LDFESLNTFCSKNNFLMVVKLHPFVMQFQSDFSPPEGYSNVYFHSAQGDIYPLLKYTDLLITDYSSIYFDFLLLDRPIVFFDYDFDEYSSNMGGFVYDYEENAPGLKVKTQKDLQDAVELSLNENQMFSEERKQALDRFHTHQDEHSSKRILNLFN
;
A
#
# COMPACT_ATOMS: atom_id res chain seq x y z
N LEU A 1 -9.09 -12.06 -4.91
CA LEU A 1 -10.06 -11.07 -4.39
C LEU A 1 -11.37 -11.14 -5.17
N ASP A 2 -12.49 -11.06 -4.47
CA ASP A 2 -13.84 -10.90 -5.02
C ASP A 2 -14.16 -9.39 -5.10
N PHE A 3 -14.05 -8.83 -6.30
CA PHE A 3 -14.23 -7.39 -6.52
C PHE A 3 -15.70 -6.95 -6.45
N GLU A 4 -16.66 -7.82 -6.68
CA GLU A 4 -18.09 -7.51 -6.47
C GLU A 4 -18.39 -7.30 -4.98
N SER A 5 -17.88 -8.20 -4.15
CA SER A 5 -17.96 -8.06 -2.69
C SER A 5 -17.25 -6.80 -2.19
N LEU A 6 -16.05 -6.50 -2.72
CA LEU A 6 -15.31 -5.28 -2.38
C LEU A 6 -16.06 -4.01 -2.82
N ASN A 7 -16.65 -3.99 -4.01
CA ASN A 7 -17.45 -2.86 -4.47
C ASN A 7 -18.68 -2.63 -3.56
N THR A 8 -19.35 -3.70 -3.15
CA THR A 8 -20.47 -3.62 -2.21
C THR A 8 -20.02 -3.07 -0.86
N PHE A 9 -18.90 -3.55 -0.33
CA PHE A 9 -18.31 -3.05 0.92
C PHE A 9 -17.96 -1.56 0.81
N CYS A 10 -17.28 -1.15 -0.25
CA CYS A 10 -16.92 0.24 -0.49
C CYS A 10 -18.14 1.15 -0.62
N SER A 11 -19.16 0.71 -1.35
CA SER A 11 -20.42 1.45 -1.51
C SER A 11 -21.14 1.65 -0.18
N LYS A 12 -21.23 0.59 0.64
CA LYS A 12 -21.88 0.65 1.96
C LYS A 12 -21.19 1.64 2.91
N ASN A 13 -19.88 1.74 2.85
CA ASN A 13 -19.07 2.58 3.74
C ASN A 13 -18.69 3.95 3.12
N ASN A 14 -19.21 4.27 1.94
CA ASN A 14 -18.86 5.48 1.19
C ASN A 14 -17.34 5.60 0.93
N PHE A 15 -16.67 4.49 0.63
CA PHE A 15 -15.27 4.43 0.24
C PHE A 15 -15.12 4.40 -1.28
N LEU A 16 -13.99 4.88 -1.77
CA LEU A 16 -13.49 4.67 -3.12
C LEU A 16 -12.19 3.87 -3.03
N MET A 17 -12.17 2.67 -3.60
CA MET A 17 -10.97 1.85 -3.67
C MET A 17 -10.30 2.03 -5.05
N VAL A 18 -9.05 2.44 -5.04
CA VAL A 18 -8.22 2.50 -6.25
C VAL A 18 -7.26 1.31 -6.25
N VAL A 19 -7.41 0.43 -7.23
CA VAL A 19 -6.58 -0.77 -7.40
C VAL A 19 -5.53 -0.50 -8.47
N LYS A 20 -4.25 -0.63 -8.10
CA LYS A 20 -3.14 -0.60 -9.04
C LYS A 20 -2.36 -1.91 -8.94
N LEU A 21 -2.39 -2.68 -10.01
CA LEU A 21 -1.59 -3.90 -10.10
C LEU A 21 -0.14 -3.54 -10.47
N HIS A 22 0.81 -4.29 -9.91
CA HIS A 22 2.20 -4.14 -10.29
C HIS A 22 2.40 -4.54 -11.76
N PRO A 23 3.20 -3.78 -12.55
CA PRO A 23 3.42 -4.08 -13.98
C PRO A 23 3.91 -5.51 -14.23
N PHE A 24 4.68 -6.07 -13.30
CA PHE A 24 5.17 -7.45 -13.36
C PHE A 24 4.03 -8.49 -13.34
N VAL A 25 3.02 -8.28 -12.50
CA VAL A 25 1.83 -9.17 -12.45
C VAL A 25 1.11 -9.18 -13.80
N MET A 26 1.03 -8.03 -14.47
CA MET A 26 0.40 -7.91 -15.78
C MET A 26 1.14 -8.65 -16.90
N GLN A 27 2.46 -8.86 -16.77
CA GLN A 27 3.24 -9.65 -17.74
C GLN A 27 2.93 -11.15 -17.66
N PHE A 28 2.58 -11.65 -16.48
CA PHE A 28 2.29 -13.08 -16.25
C PHE A 28 0.80 -13.40 -16.29
N GLN A 29 -0.06 -12.40 -16.19
CA GLN A 29 -1.51 -12.53 -16.26
C GLN A 29 -2.04 -11.75 -17.48
N SER A 30 -1.61 -12.14 -18.67
CA SER A 30 -2.03 -11.51 -19.94
C SER A 30 -3.54 -11.48 -20.13
N ASP A 31 -4.25 -12.37 -19.45
CA ASP A 31 -5.70 -12.53 -19.55
C ASP A 31 -6.47 -11.75 -18.45
N PHE A 32 -5.75 -11.04 -17.55
CA PHE A 32 -6.43 -10.21 -16.59
C PHE A 32 -7.03 -8.98 -17.26
N SER A 33 -8.35 -8.96 -17.34
CA SER A 33 -9.12 -7.79 -17.70
C SER A 33 -9.76 -7.23 -16.44
N PRO A 34 -9.50 -5.95 -16.07
CA PRO A 34 -10.18 -5.34 -14.94
C PRO A 34 -11.70 -5.47 -15.14
N PRO A 35 -12.44 -5.93 -14.13
CA PRO A 35 -13.89 -5.99 -14.24
C PRO A 35 -14.47 -4.59 -14.40
N GLU A 36 -15.48 -4.47 -15.27
CA GLU A 36 -16.16 -3.20 -15.53
C GLU A 36 -17.46 -3.08 -14.71
N GLY A 37 -17.96 -1.86 -14.56
CA GLY A 37 -19.27 -1.60 -13.99
C GLY A 37 -19.29 -1.40 -12.47
N TYR A 38 -18.15 -1.35 -11.81
CA TYR A 38 -18.09 -1.01 -10.39
C TYR A 38 -18.10 0.52 -10.18
N SER A 39 -18.90 0.98 -9.22
CA SER A 39 -19.01 2.40 -8.89
C SER A 39 -17.98 2.86 -7.86
N ASN A 40 -17.51 1.93 -7.01
CA ASN A 40 -16.65 2.23 -5.86
C ASN A 40 -15.30 1.50 -5.89
N VAL A 41 -15.02 0.72 -6.94
CA VAL A 41 -13.70 0.12 -7.20
C VAL A 41 -13.22 0.56 -8.57
N TYR A 42 -12.11 1.28 -8.60
CA TYR A 42 -11.50 1.82 -9.80
C TYR A 42 -10.13 1.16 -10.05
N PHE A 43 -9.92 0.65 -11.26
CA PHE A 43 -8.63 0.09 -11.66
C PHE A 43 -7.78 1.14 -12.35
N HIS A 44 -6.71 1.55 -11.68
CA HIS A 44 -5.74 2.46 -12.25
C HIS A 44 -4.87 1.75 -13.28
N SER A 45 -4.50 2.45 -14.35
CA SER A 45 -3.59 1.90 -15.38
C SER A 45 -2.29 1.38 -14.76
N ALA A 46 -1.89 0.16 -15.14
CA ALA A 46 -0.64 -0.42 -14.66
C ALA A 46 0.61 0.41 -15.03
N GLN A 47 0.55 1.14 -16.15
CA GLN A 47 1.61 2.03 -16.63
C GLN A 47 1.48 3.46 -16.09
N GLY A 48 0.37 3.80 -15.44
CA GLY A 48 0.14 5.11 -14.86
C GLY A 48 0.95 5.36 -13.59
N ASP A 49 1.35 6.59 -13.36
CA ASP A 49 1.97 7.02 -12.11
C ASP A 49 0.90 7.13 -11.01
N ILE A 50 1.11 6.40 -9.91
CA ILE A 50 0.21 6.40 -8.75
C ILE A 50 0.56 7.48 -7.72
N TYR A 51 1.80 7.99 -7.71
CA TYR A 51 2.27 8.93 -6.70
C TYR A 51 1.40 10.19 -6.56
N PRO A 52 0.88 10.81 -7.63
CA PRO A 52 0.00 11.97 -7.51
C PRO A 52 -1.28 11.70 -6.72
N LEU A 53 -1.73 10.43 -6.63
CA LEU A 53 -2.93 10.05 -5.90
C LEU A 53 -2.67 9.82 -4.41
N LEU A 54 -1.43 9.51 -4.00
CA LEU A 54 -1.11 9.19 -2.61
C LEU A 54 -1.52 10.31 -1.64
N LYS A 55 -1.33 11.57 -2.04
CA LYS A 55 -1.73 12.71 -1.19
C LYS A 55 -3.24 12.79 -0.89
N TYR A 56 -4.07 12.12 -1.70
CA TYR A 56 -5.52 12.05 -1.53
C TYR A 56 -5.99 10.72 -0.93
N THR A 57 -5.06 9.80 -0.67
CA THR A 57 -5.36 8.46 -0.16
C THR A 57 -5.42 8.49 1.36
N ASP A 58 -6.55 8.14 1.95
CA ASP A 58 -6.75 8.14 3.40
C ASP A 58 -6.16 6.90 4.07
N LEU A 59 -6.07 5.77 3.34
CA LEU A 59 -5.51 4.51 3.80
C LEU A 59 -4.83 3.80 2.62
N LEU A 60 -3.63 3.30 2.83
CA LEU A 60 -2.93 2.44 1.86
C LEU A 60 -3.17 0.96 2.18
N ILE A 61 -3.62 0.19 1.18
CA ILE A 61 -3.56 -1.26 1.20
C ILE A 61 -2.39 -1.67 0.31
N THR A 62 -1.46 -2.42 0.85
CA THR A 62 -0.29 -2.88 0.10
C THR A 62 0.13 -4.29 0.55
N ASP A 63 1.03 -4.88 -0.20
CA ASP A 63 1.76 -6.10 0.15
C ASP A 63 3.17 -5.75 0.66
N TYR A 64 4.20 -6.36 0.10
CA TYR A 64 5.62 -6.09 0.38
C TYR A 64 6.20 -4.94 -0.46
N SER A 65 5.37 -4.22 -1.19
CA SER A 65 5.77 -3.16 -2.10
C SER A 65 6.38 -1.98 -1.35
N SER A 66 7.49 -1.46 -1.85
CA SER A 66 8.22 -0.33 -1.27
C SER A 66 7.43 0.99 -1.23
N ILE A 67 6.26 1.07 -1.86
CA ILE A 67 5.41 2.27 -1.84
C ILE A 67 5.00 2.69 -0.43
N TYR A 68 4.94 1.74 0.52
CA TYR A 68 4.57 2.08 1.90
C TYR A 68 5.62 2.97 2.58
N PHE A 69 6.90 2.85 2.23
CA PHE A 69 7.93 3.74 2.75
C PHE A 69 7.64 5.20 2.39
N ASP A 70 7.25 5.47 1.13
CA ASP A 70 6.88 6.82 0.71
C ASP A 70 5.58 7.28 1.36
N PHE A 71 4.64 6.36 1.59
CA PHE A 71 3.36 6.66 2.23
C PHE A 71 3.51 7.02 3.72
N LEU A 72 4.58 6.57 4.39
CA LEU A 72 4.90 6.97 5.77
C LEU A 72 5.01 8.50 5.92
N LEU A 73 5.43 9.21 4.88
CA LEU A 73 5.50 10.68 4.87
C LEU A 73 4.14 11.38 5.09
N LEU A 74 3.04 10.66 4.89
CA LEU A 74 1.68 11.19 5.06
C LEU A 74 1.11 10.90 6.45
N ASP A 75 1.76 10.07 7.26
CA ASP A 75 1.30 9.57 8.57
C ASP A 75 -0.16 9.09 8.56
N ARG A 76 -0.53 8.34 7.54
CA ARG A 76 -1.87 7.76 7.38
C ARG A 76 -1.83 6.25 7.57
N PRO A 77 -2.98 5.62 7.92
CA PRO A 77 -3.06 4.18 8.13
C PRO A 77 -2.60 3.35 6.94
N ILE A 78 -1.94 2.22 7.25
CA ILE A 78 -1.52 1.22 6.28
C ILE A 78 -2.09 -0.13 6.70
N VAL A 79 -2.62 -0.89 5.75
CA VAL A 79 -3.03 -2.28 5.92
C VAL A 79 -2.19 -3.13 4.98
N PHE A 80 -1.54 -4.15 5.51
CA PHE A 80 -0.71 -5.07 4.74
C PHE A 80 -1.53 -6.32 4.40
N PHE A 81 -1.75 -6.55 3.10
CA PHE A 81 -2.44 -7.73 2.58
C PHE A 81 -1.41 -8.74 2.12
N ASP A 82 -0.90 -9.52 3.06
CA ASP A 82 0.25 -10.41 2.91
C ASP A 82 -0.14 -11.89 2.79
N TYR A 83 -1.17 -12.18 1.99
CA TYR A 83 -1.79 -13.50 1.82
C TYR A 83 -0.83 -14.61 1.38
N ASP A 84 0.28 -14.28 0.76
CA ASP A 84 1.31 -15.20 0.23
C ASP A 84 2.67 -15.03 0.94
N PHE A 85 2.69 -14.51 2.17
CA PHE A 85 3.91 -14.18 2.94
C PHE A 85 4.93 -15.32 2.98
N ASP A 86 4.49 -16.53 3.27
CA ASP A 86 5.39 -17.68 3.41
C ASP A 86 6.05 -18.05 2.07
N GLU A 87 5.29 -17.96 0.98
CA GLU A 87 5.78 -18.21 -0.37
C GLU A 87 6.74 -17.10 -0.83
N TYR A 88 6.37 -15.85 -0.65
CA TYR A 88 7.20 -14.69 -0.99
C TYR A 88 8.53 -14.71 -0.23
N SER A 89 8.48 -14.89 1.09
CA SER A 89 9.66 -14.94 1.95
C SER A 89 10.64 -16.06 1.55
N SER A 90 10.11 -17.23 1.16
CA SER A 90 10.92 -18.39 0.76
C SER A 90 11.56 -18.21 -0.62
N ASN A 91 10.83 -17.62 -1.58
CA ASN A 91 11.25 -17.55 -2.99
C ASN A 91 12.14 -16.36 -3.31
N MET A 92 12.00 -15.23 -2.59
CA MET A 92 12.72 -13.98 -2.89
C MET A 92 13.97 -13.76 -2.01
N GLY A 93 14.39 -14.78 -1.23
CA GLY A 93 15.58 -14.68 -0.38
C GLY A 93 15.39 -13.86 0.89
N GLY A 94 14.14 -13.60 1.28
CA GLY A 94 13.79 -12.86 2.48
C GLY A 94 13.72 -11.34 2.29
N PHE A 95 13.52 -10.65 3.39
CA PHE A 95 13.45 -9.19 3.45
C PHE A 95 14.79 -8.60 3.86
N VAL A 96 15.12 -7.43 3.33
CA VAL A 96 16.32 -6.67 3.75
C VAL A 96 16.22 -6.21 5.21
N TYR A 97 14.99 -5.92 5.64
CA TYR A 97 14.66 -5.54 7.01
C TYR A 97 13.64 -6.52 7.58
N ASP A 98 13.61 -6.65 8.90
CA ASP A 98 12.56 -7.42 9.57
C ASP A 98 11.18 -6.83 9.23
N TYR A 99 10.33 -7.66 8.61
CA TYR A 99 9.02 -7.22 8.13
C TYR A 99 8.08 -6.87 9.29
N GLU A 100 8.12 -7.65 10.38
CA GLU A 100 7.23 -7.42 11.52
C GLU A 100 7.54 -6.10 12.23
N GLU A 101 8.84 -5.75 12.33
CA GLU A 101 9.27 -4.50 12.94
C GLU A 101 9.03 -3.27 12.06
N ASN A 102 9.05 -3.43 10.74
CA ASN A 102 9.12 -2.30 9.81
C ASN A 102 7.86 -2.10 8.97
N ALA A 103 6.86 -2.96 9.10
CA ALA A 103 5.55 -2.82 8.44
C ALA A 103 4.49 -2.36 9.44
N PRO A 104 4.36 -1.03 9.68
CA PRO A 104 3.54 -0.45 10.74
C PRO A 104 2.06 -0.39 10.35
N GLY A 105 1.35 -1.48 10.52
CA GLY A 105 -0.07 -1.60 10.20
C GLY A 105 -0.63 -2.99 10.47
N LEU A 106 -1.93 -3.16 10.31
CA LEU A 106 -2.56 -4.47 10.40
C LEU A 106 -2.11 -5.35 9.23
N LYS A 107 -1.76 -6.60 9.53
CA LYS A 107 -1.37 -7.63 8.57
C LYS A 107 -2.50 -8.63 8.44
N VAL A 108 -2.99 -8.85 7.23
CA VAL A 108 -4.19 -9.67 6.97
C VAL A 108 -4.00 -10.53 5.72
N LYS A 109 -4.57 -11.74 5.76
CA LYS A 109 -4.40 -12.75 4.70
C LYS A 109 -5.68 -13.07 3.94
N THR A 110 -6.85 -12.70 4.46
CA THR A 110 -8.13 -12.96 3.81
C THR A 110 -8.85 -11.66 3.44
N GLN A 111 -9.71 -11.73 2.44
CA GLN A 111 -10.51 -10.57 2.04
C GLN A 111 -11.42 -10.06 3.16
N LYS A 112 -11.97 -10.98 3.96
CA LYS A 112 -12.80 -10.58 5.09
C LYS A 112 -11.99 -9.79 6.12
N ASP A 113 -10.83 -10.30 6.50
CA ASP A 113 -9.96 -9.62 7.46
C ASP A 113 -9.47 -8.28 6.89
N LEU A 114 -9.25 -8.19 5.57
CA LEU A 114 -8.92 -6.94 4.89
C LEU A 114 -10.03 -5.90 5.04
N GLN A 115 -11.28 -6.27 4.81
CA GLN A 115 -12.42 -5.36 4.97
C GLN A 115 -12.56 -4.89 6.42
N ASP A 116 -12.46 -5.80 7.39
CA ASP A 116 -12.51 -5.49 8.81
C ASP A 116 -11.34 -4.57 9.23
N ALA A 117 -10.12 -4.82 8.72
CA ALA A 117 -8.93 -4.00 8.99
C ALA A 117 -9.02 -2.60 8.39
N VAL A 118 -9.56 -2.45 7.19
CA VAL A 118 -9.79 -1.14 6.55
C VAL A 118 -10.75 -0.30 7.37
N GLU A 119 -11.89 -0.88 7.77
CA GLU A 119 -12.90 -0.19 8.58
C GLU A 119 -12.33 0.21 9.94
N LEU A 120 -11.62 -0.70 10.62
CA LEU A 120 -10.96 -0.43 11.90
C LEU A 120 -9.91 0.68 11.78
N SER A 121 -9.02 0.60 10.78
CA SER A 121 -7.91 1.56 10.62
C SER A 121 -8.38 2.96 10.27
N LEU A 122 -9.51 3.11 9.56
CA LEU A 122 -10.10 4.42 9.26
C LEU A 122 -10.83 5.02 10.46
N ASN A 123 -11.43 4.17 11.32
CA ASN A 123 -12.07 4.63 12.56
C ASN A 123 -11.07 4.95 13.67
N GLU A 124 -9.97 4.20 13.72
CA GLU A 124 -8.90 4.29 14.73
C GLU A 124 -7.58 4.75 14.07
N ASN A 125 -7.60 5.89 13.40
CA ASN A 125 -6.50 6.34 12.53
C ASN A 125 -5.16 6.57 13.25
N GLN A 126 -5.18 6.67 14.58
CA GLN A 126 -3.97 6.76 15.42
C GLN A 126 -3.37 5.39 15.75
N MET A 127 -4.06 4.28 15.43
CA MET A 127 -3.48 2.95 15.58
C MET A 127 -2.17 2.87 14.76
N PHE A 128 -1.12 2.32 15.36
CA PHE A 128 0.24 2.25 14.80
C PHE A 128 0.91 3.60 14.48
N SER A 129 0.45 4.73 15.05
CA SER A 129 1.07 6.03 14.76
C SER A 129 2.52 6.10 15.25
N GLU A 130 2.84 5.53 16.40
CA GLU A 130 4.20 5.50 16.94
C GLU A 130 5.10 4.57 16.09
N GLU A 131 4.61 3.43 15.65
CA GLU A 131 5.33 2.50 14.78
C GLU A 131 5.58 3.13 13.40
N ARG A 132 4.58 3.83 12.83
CA ARG A 132 4.75 4.59 11.58
C ARG A 132 5.82 5.66 11.73
N LYS A 133 5.84 6.39 12.83
CA LYS A 133 6.86 7.39 13.12
C LYS A 133 8.26 6.78 13.25
N GLN A 134 8.38 5.67 13.96
CA GLN A 134 9.66 4.96 14.09
C GLN A 134 10.18 4.46 12.73
N ALA A 135 9.30 3.91 11.90
CA ALA A 135 9.64 3.50 10.55
C ALA A 135 10.02 4.72 9.68
N LEU A 136 9.27 5.82 9.76
CA LEU A 136 9.60 7.07 9.05
C LEU A 136 11.00 7.57 9.42
N ASP A 137 11.32 7.67 10.70
CA ASP A 137 12.63 8.14 11.17
C ASP A 137 13.76 7.21 10.74
N ARG A 138 13.51 5.91 10.65
CA ARG A 138 14.48 4.91 10.17
C ARG A 138 14.77 5.04 8.67
N PHE A 139 13.75 5.25 7.84
CA PHE A 139 13.88 5.20 6.38
C PHE A 139 14.02 6.57 5.72
N HIS A 140 13.59 7.65 6.37
CA HIS A 140 13.62 9.01 5.85
C HIS A 140 14.47 9.95 6.70
N THR A 141 15.80 9.88 6.52
CA THR A 141 16.74 10.82 7.15
C THR A 141 16.45 12.28 6.79
N HIS A 142 15.92 12.50 5.58
CA HIS A 142 15.56 13.82 5.06
C HIS A 142 14.11 13.78 4.56
N GLN A 143 13.28 14.66 5.12
CA GLN A 143 11.85 14.75 4.82
C GLN A 143 11.52 16.07 4.09
N ASP A 144 12.38 16.46 3.14
CA ASP A 144 12.27 17.70 2.34
C ASP A 144 12.45 17.43 0.83
N GLU A 145 12.19 18.45 -0.01
CA GLU A 145 12.28 18.36 -1.47
C GLU A 145 13.72 18.49 -2.01
N HIS A 146 14.76 18.46 -1.17
CA HIS A 146 16.13 18.80 -1.58
C HIS A 146 17.01 17.58 -1.91
N SER A 147 16.48 16.37 -2.04
CA SER A 147 17.25 15.14 -2.29
C SER A 147 18.09 15.24 -3.57
N SER A 148 17.53 15.70 -4.68
CA SER A 148 18.25 15.89 -5.93
C SER A 148 19.41 16.90 -5.79
N LYS A 149 19.19 17.98 -5.05
CA LYS A 149 20.23 18.99 -4.77
C LYS A 149 21.38 18.42 -3.94
N ARG A 150 21.06 17.59 -2.92
CA ARG A 150 22.08 16.90 -2.12
C ARG A 150 22.95 15.99 -2.99
N ILE A 151 22.33 15.21 -3.87
CA ILE A 151 23.05 14.33 -4.79
C ILE A 151 23.97 15.14 -5.71
N LEU A 152 23.46 16.22 -6.34
CA LEU A 152 24.25 17.07 -7.22
C LEU A 152 25.47 17.69 -6.51
N ASN A 153 25.34 18.04 -5.24
CA ASN A 153 26.44 18.60 -4.45
C ASN A 153 27.56 17.60 -4.15
N LEU A 154 27.34 16.29 -4.31
CA LEU A 154 28.39 15.25 -4.18
C LEU A 154 29.33 15.21 -5.37
N PHE A 155 28.95 15.83 -6.50
CA PHE A 155 29.74 15.83 -7.76
C PHE A 155 30.41 17.18 -8.04
N ASN A 156 30.23 18.17 -7.16
CA ASN A 156 30.87 19.49 -7.19
C ASN A 156 31.90 19.60 -6.06
#